data_803358dfadebe27a7ae99a6569179d38
#
_entry.id   803358dfadebe27a7ae99a6569179d38
#
_cell.length_a   1.000
_cell.length_b   1.000
_cell.length_c   1.000
_cell.angle_alpha   90.00
_cell.angle_beta   90.00
_cell.angle_gamma   90.00
#
_symmetry.space_group_name_H-M   'P 1'
#
loop_
_entity.id
_entity.type
_entity.pdbx_description
1 polymer ?
#
loop_
_entity_poly.entity_id
_entity_poly.type
_entity_poly.pdbx_seq_one_letter_code
_entity_poly.pdbx_strand_id
1 'polypeptide(L)'
;ISDSTGRFVRHAERLTRPFSGQVSEADTAYTVMQSTAAHKAAVLIDFGRELHGALEVASAIRPEHAPVRLRVRLGESVTEALSPDGGKRGATNDHAMRDFILPAPWLGTTQTGNTGFRFAYIEVEDTAVGYNLRAVRAVARYQDAPWLGTFVCDNPMLVDIWNTGAYTVQQCMQQYIWDGIKRDRLAWMGDLHPELMTI
;
A
#
# COMPACT_ATOMS: atom_id res chain seq x y z
N ILE A 1 -10.89 2.39 6.77
CA ILE A 1 -11.87 2.86 7.77
C ILE A 1 -12.36 1.62 8.48
N SER A 2 -11.85 1.37 9.68
CA SER A 2 -12.46 0.35 10.54
C SER A 2 -13.89 0.80 10.81
N ASP A 3 -14.86 -0.11 10.71
CA ASP A 3 -16.17 0.08 11.31
C ASP A 3 -15.96 0.49 12.78
N SER A 4 -16.32 1.72 13.12
CA SER A 4 -16.15 2.27 14.47
C SER A 4 -16.85 1.45 15.56
N THR A 5 -17.75 0.54 15.18
CA THR A 5 -18.46 -0.36 16.07
C THR A 5 -17.80 -1.74 16.22
N GLY A 6 -16.76 -2.04 15.46
CA GLY A 6 -16.12 -3.36 15.38
C GLY A 6 -17.04 -4.46 14.81
N ARG A 7 -18.13 -4.06 14.15
CA ARG A 7 -19.13 -4.99 13.64
C ARG A 7 -18.66 -5.76 12.40
N PHE A 8 -18.04 -5.05 11.44
CA PHE A 8 -17.60 -5.64 10.18
C PHE A 8 -16.09 -5.92 10.16
N VAL A 9 -15.31 -5.22 10.99
CA VAL A 9 -13.86 -5.44 11.17
C VAL A 9 -13.58 -5.55 12.66
N ARG A 10 -12.98 -6.66 13.09
CA ARG A 10 -12.58 -6.90 14.48
C ARG A 10 -11.08 -7.12 14.56
N HIS A 11 -10.47 -6.62 15.62
CA HIS A 11 -9.03 -6.75 15.90
C HIS A 11 -8.13 -6.08 14.85
N ALA A 12 -8.56 -4.93 14.30
CA ALA A 12 -7.76 -4.18 13.32
C ALA A 12 -6.38 -3.75 13.87
N GLU A 13 -6.27 -3.56 15.19
CA GLU A 13 -5.01 -3.25 15.89
C GLU A 13 -3.92 -4.32 15.71
N ARG A 14 -4.28 -5.52 15.30
CA ARG A 14 -3.32 -6.60 15.01
C ARG A 14 -2.50 -6.34 13.75
N LEU A 15 -3.01 -5.56 12.82
CA LEU A 15 -2.32 -5.19 11.59
C LEU A 15 -1.11 -4.27 11.83
N THR A 16 -1.03 -3.62 12.98
CA THR A 16 0.12 -2.78 13.37
C THR A 16 1.22 -3.55 14.08
N ARG A 17 1.02 -4.85 14.35
CA ARG A 17 2.00 -5.69 15.04
C ARG A 17 3.00 -6.31 14.06
N PRO A 18 4.25 -6.55 14.49
CA PRO A 18 5.23 -7.25 13.66
C PRO A 18 4.70 -8.63 13.21
N PHE A 19 5.02 -8.99 11.99
CA PHE A 19 4.69 -10.28 11.40
C PHE A 19 5.93 -10.92 10.80
N SER A 20 6.22 -12.18 11.16
CA SER A 20 7.42 -12.90 10.74
C SER A 20 7.46 -13.29 9.25
N GLY A 21 6.32 -13.18 8.57
CA GLY A 21 6.17 -13.59 7.16
C GLY A 21 5.67 -15.01 6.98
N GLN A 22 5.66 -15.84 8.03
CA GLN A 22 5.13 -17.19 7.96
C GLN A 22 3.70 -17.26 8.50
N VAL A 23 2.81 -17.87 7.73
CA VAL A 23 1.42 -18.15 8.13
C VAL A 23 1.29 -19.65 8.37
N SER A 24 0.63 -20.03 9.46
CA SER A 24 0.31 -21.42 9.78
C SER A 24 -1.17 -21.59 10.05
N GLU A 25 -1.66 -22.83 9.97
CA GLU A 25 -3.05 -23.16 10.31
C GLU A 25 -3.39 -22.87 11.78
N ALA A 26 -2.41 -22.93 12.66
CA ALA A 26 -2.56 -22.64 14.09
C ALA A 26 -2.56 -21.13 14.43
N ASP A 27 -2.34 -20.24 13.43
CA ASP A 27 -2.28 -18.81 13.69
C ASP A 27 -3.66 -18.23 13.97
N THR A 28 -3.87 -17.71 15.17
CA THR A 28 -5.12 -17.07 15.61
C THR A 28 -5.01 -15.54 15.70
N ALA A 29 -3.83 -14.98 15.45
CA ALA A 29 -3.56 -13.55 15.59
C ALA A 29 -3.88 -12.76 14.31
N TYR A 30 -5.12 -12.81 13.84
CA TYR A 30 -5.59 -12.13 12.63
C TYR A 30 -6.71 -11.13 12.90
N THR A 31 -6.89 -10.22 11.97
CA THR A 31 -8.03 -9.31 11.87
C THR A 31 -9.16 -10.02 11.15
N VAL A 32 -10.35 -10.00 11.73
CA VAL A 32 -11.55 -10.60 11.12
C VAL A 32 -12.29 -9.52 10.34
N MET A 33 -12.49 -9.75 9.05
CA MET A 33 -13.28 -8.91 8.16
C MET A 33 -14.52 -9.70 7.72
N GLN A 34 -15.72 -9.20 8.05
CA GLN A 34 -16.97 -9.88 7.76
C GLN A 34 -17.86 -8.99 6.89
N SER A 35 -17.97 -9.30 5.61
CA SER A 35 -18.94 -8.66 4.71
C SER A 35 -20.33 -9.25 4.87
N THR A 36 -21.33 -8.42 4.61
CA THR A 36 -22.74 -8.81 4.53
C THR A 36 -23.29 -8.46 3.14
N ALA A 37 -24.55 -8.81 2.89
CA ALA A 37 -25.20 -8.41 1.62
C ALA A 37 -25.30 -6.88 1.46
N ALA A 38 -25.39 -6.15 2.58
CA ALA A 38 -25.59 -4.69 2.56
C ALA A 38 -24.30 -3.87 2.78
N HIS A 39 -23.26 -4.47 3.39
CA HIS A 39 -22.05 -3.76 3.76
C HIS A 39 -20.81 -4.62 3.51
N LYS A 40 -19.81 -4.03 2.90
CA LYS A 40 -18.51 -4.64 2.69
C LYS A 40 -17.55 -4.27 3.82
N ALA A 41 -16.86 -5.27 4.36
CA ALA A 41 -15.81 -5.04 5.35
C ALA A 41 -14.57 -4.48 4.66
N ALA A 42 -14.01 -3.39 5.21
CA ALA A 42 -12.83 -2.75 4.64
C ALA A 42 -11.90 -2.18 5.71
N VAL A 43 -10.62 -2.07 5.37
CA VAL A 43 -9.60 -1.38 6.15
C VAL A 43 -8.84 -0.39 5.26
N LEU A 44 -8.41 0.72 5.85
CA LEU A 44 -7.47 1.67 5.25
C LEU A 44 -6.18 1.63 6.05
N ILE A 45 -5.07 1.36 5.38
CA ILE A 45 -3.73 1.29 5.95
C ILE A 45 -2.93 2.52 5.51
N ASP A 46 -2.28 3.20 6.44
CA ASP A 46 -1.29 4.25 6.19
C ASP A 46 0.10 3.68 6.50
N PHE A 47 0.99 3.63 5.53
CA PHE A 47 2.39 3.20 5.70
C PHE A 47 3.31 4.31 6.21
N GLY A 48 2.75 5.50 6.53
CA GLY A 48 3.46 6.62 7.12
C GLY A 48 4.17 7.51 6.10
N ARG A 49 4.66 6.96 5.02
CA ARG A 49 5.30 7.70 3.90
C ARG A 49 5.04 7.00 2.57
N GLU A 50 5.21 7.73 1.51
CA GLU A 50 5.14 7.18 0.16
C GLU A 50 6.32 6.25 -0.11
N LEU A 51 6.08 5.21 -0.90
CA LEU A 51 7.08 4.24 -1.31
C LEU A 51 6.77 3.70 -2.72
N HIS A 52 7.79 3.20 -3.38
CA HIS A 52 7.64 2.35 -4.57
C HIS A 52 7.76 0.88 -4.17
N GLY A 53 6.82 0.06 -4.61
CA GLY A 53 6.87 -1.37 -4.31
C GLY A 53 5.53 -2.09 -4.47
N ALA A 54 5.44 -3.28 -3.90
CA ALA A 54 4.26 -4.12 -3.89
C ALA A 54 3.52 -4.05 -2.55
N LEU A 55 2.21 -4.25 -2.58
CA LEU A 55 1.43 -4.57 -1.40
C LEU A 55 1.40 -6.10 -1.24
N GLU A 56 1.82 -6.60 -0.10
CA GLU A 56 1.65 -8.00 0.27
C GLU A 56 0.54 -8.15 1.30
N VAL A 57 -0.35 -9.08 1.04
CA VAL A 57 -1.46 -9.45 1.92
C VAL A 57 -1.26 -10.89 2.38
N ALA A 58 -1.25 -11.11 3.69
CA ALA A 58 -1.17 -12.43 4.31
C ALA A 58 -2.56 -12.84 4.83
N SER A 59 -3.06 -13.97 4.35
CA SER A 59 -4.32 -14.57 4.77
C SER A 59 -4.09 -15.61 5.86
N ALA A 60 -4.85 -15.56 6.95
CA ALA A 60 -4.94 -16.66 7.90
C ALA A 60 -6.03 -17.64 7.48
N ILE A 61 -5.98 -18.85 8.05
CA ILE A 61 -6.88 -19.95 7.71
C ILE A 61 -8.35 -19.57 7.69
N ARG A 62 -9.08 -20.08 6.72
CA ARG A 62 -10.52 -20.02 6.60
C ARG A 62 -11.12 -21.41 6.50
N PRO A 63 -12.24 -21.70 7.20
CA PRO A 63 -12.88 -23.01 7.16
C PRO A 63 -13.30 -23.47 5.75
N GLU A 64 -13.66 -22.50 4.89
CA GLU A 64 -14.15 -22.77 3.54
C GLU A 64 -13.05 -23.21 2.58
N HIS A 65 -11.78 -23.04 2.94
CA HIS A 65 -10.61 -23.38 2.10
C HIS A 65 -10.70 -22.84 0.64
N ALA A 66 -11.35 -21.69 0.49
CA ALA A 66 -11.57 -21.04 -0.80
C ALA A 66 -10.93 -19.65 -0.83
N PRO A 67 -10.37 -19.22 -1.96
CA PRO A 67 -9.85 -17.86 -2.09
C PRO A 67 -10.98 -16.83 -1.95
N VAL A 68 -10.60 -15.60 -1.55
CA VAL A 68 -11.50 -14.45 -1.43
C VAL A 68 -11.02 -13.35 -2.37
N ARG A 69 -11.95 -12.69 -3.03
CA ARG A 69 -11.63 -11.52 -3.84
C ARG A 69 -11.55 -10.29 -2.94
N LEU A 70 -10.40 -9.66 -2.92
CA LEU A 70 -10.19 -8.39 -2.25
C LEU A 70 -10.16 -7.28 -3.30
N ARG A 71 -10.94 -6.24 -3.11
CA ARG A 71 -10.74 -4.99 -3.84
C ARG A 71 -9.65 -4.20 -3.16
N VAL A 72 -8.60 -3.93 -3.89
CA VAL A 72 -7.46 -3.14 -3.41
C VAL A 72 -7.41 -1.82 -4.15
N ARG A 73 -7.29 -0.72 -3.41
CA ARG A 73 -7.01 0.60 -3.96
C ARG A 73 -5.77 1.17 -3.30
N LEU A 74 -4.79 1.50 -4.12
CA LEU A 74 -3.55 2.12 -3.69
C LEU A 74 -3.59 3.62 -3.99
N GLY A 75 -3.07 4.45 -3.09
CA GLY A 75 -3.09 5.89 -3.27
C GLY A 75 -1.97 6.60 -2.52
N GLU A 76 -1.58 7.76 -3.04
CA GLU A 76 -0.65 8.70 -2.41
C GLU A 76 -1.35 9.55 -1.34
N SER A 77 -2.67 9.62 -1.43
CA SER A 77 -3.53 10.26 -0.44
C SER A 77 -4.70 9.38 -0.04
N VAL A 78 -5.29 9.67 1.14
CA VAL A 78 -6.53 9.03 1.61
C VAL A 78 -7.66 9.21 0.60
N THR A 79 -7.78 10.41 0.04
CA THR A 79 -8.83 10.73 -0.94
C THR A 79 -8.72 9.85 -2.18
N GLU A 80 -7.51 9.63 -2.67
CA GLU A 80 -7.26 8.77 -3.81
C GLU A 80 -7.54 7.29 -3.47
N ALA A 81 -7.00 6.78 -2.35
CA ALA A 81 -7.22 5.40 -1.93
C ALA A 81 -8.72 5.07 -1.72
N LEU A 82 -9.53 6.05 -1.32
CA LEU A 82 -10.99 5.88 -1.16
C LEU A 82 -11.77 6.08 -2.46
N SER A 83 -11.16 6.58 -3.53
CA SER A 83 -11.85 6.84 -4.81
C SER A 83 -11.77 5.62 -5.72
N PRO A 84 -12.90 5.09 -6.23
CA PRO A 84 -12.89 4.04 -7.24
C PRO A 84 -12.33 4.55 -8.58
N ASP A 85 -11.86 3.63 -9.42
CA ASP A 85 -11.43 3.94 -10.78
C ASP A 85 -12.57 4.58 -11.59
N GLY A 86 -12.26 5.67 -12.30
CA GLY A 86 -13.26 6.46 -13.04
C GLY A 86 -14.29 7.20 -12.19
N GLY A 87 -14.07 7.27 -10.86
CA GLY A 87 -14.97 7.96 -9.94
C GLY A 87 -14.97 9.48 -10.09
N LYS A 88 -15.93 10.15 -9.46
CA LYS A 88 -16.14 11.61 -9.52
C LYS A 88 -14.92 12.47 -9.14
N ARG A 89 -13.94 11.90 -8.46
CA ARG A 89 -12.72 12.59 -8.02
C ARG A 89 -11.55 12.48 -9.02
N GLY A 90 -11.78 11.91 -10.21
CA GLY A 90 -10.80 11.82 -11.28
C GLY A 90 -9.68 10.82 -11.05
N ALA A 91 -9.74 9.98 -10.01
CA ALA A 91 -8.78 8.95 -9.78
C ALA A 91 -8.99 7.79 -10.79
N THR A 92 -7.95 7.44 -11.55
CA THR A 92 -8.03 6.45 -12.63
C THR A 92 -6.92 5.41 -12.51
N ASN A 93 -7.06 4.28 -13.22
CA ASN A 93 -6.00 3.29 -13.43
C ASN A 93 -5.09 3.66 -14.61
N ASP A 94 -5.34 4.76 -15.26
CA ASP A 94 -4.54 5.25 -16.36
C ASP A 94 -3.09 5.48 -15.91
N HIS A 95 -2.14 4.87 -16.59
CA HIS A 95 -0.68 4.90 -16.31
C HIS A 95 -0.26 4.36 -14.93
N ALA A 96 -1.19 3.91 -14.08
CA ALA A 96 -0.86 3.40 -12.75
C ALA A 96 -1.79 2.27 -12.31
N MET A 97 -1.24 1.20 -11.79
CA MET A 97 -2.03 0.15 -11.14
C MET A 97 -2.49 0.65 -9.77
N ARG A 98 -3.77 0.93 -9.62
CA ARG A 98 -4.32 1.62 -8.47
C ARG A 98 -5.58 1.00 -7.87
N ASP A 99 -6.54 0.58 -8.69
CA ASP A 99 -7.83 -0.03 -8.27
C ASP A 99 -8.03 -1.34 -9.02
N PHE A 100 -8.02 -2.46 -8.31
CA PHE A 100 -8.06 -3.79 -8.91
C PHE A 100 -8.58 -4.84 -7.92
N ILE A 101 -8.90 -6.03 -8.45
CA ILE A 101 -9.26 -7.20 -7.64
C ILE A 101 -8.03 -8.07 -7.44
N LEU A 102 -7.71 -8.35 -6.18
CA LEU A 102 -6.64 -9.24 -5.77
C LEU A 102 -7.25 -10.55 -5.23
N PRO A 103 -7.01 -11.69 -5.88
CA PRO A 103 -7.38 -12.98 -5.31
C PRO A 103 -6.48 -13.31 -4.12
N ALA A 104 -7.04 -13.34 -2.92
CA ALA A 104 -6.33 -13.73 -1.71
C ALA A 104 -6.54 -15.23 -1.44
N PRO A 105 -5.48 -16.01 -1.16
CA PRO A 105 -5.62 -17.43 -0.85
C PRO A 105 -6.36 -17.61 0.49
N TRP A 106 -6.88 -18.80 0.72
CA TRP A 106 -7.51 -19.15 2.00
C TRP A 106 -6.49 -19.30 3.15
N LEU A 107 -5.21 -19.46 2.83
CA LEU A 107 -4.05 -19.48 3.71
C LEU A 107 -2.80 -19.13 2.90
N GLY A 108 -1.93 -18.27 3.42
CA GLY A 108 -0.67 -17.88 2.77
C GLY A 108 -0.63 -16.40 2.36
N THR A 109 0.28 -16.05 1.47
CA THR A 109 0.50 -14.67 1.05
C THR A 109 0.23 -14.48 -0.44
N THR A 110 -0.18 -13.27 -0.80
CA THR A 110 -0.28 -12.81 -2.19
C THR A 110 0.28 -11.40 -2.30
N GLN A 111 0.88 -11.06 -3.42
CA GLN A 111 1.44 -9.73 -3.68
C GLN A 111 0.82 -9.11 -4.92
N THR A 112 0.74 -7.78 -4.93
CA THR A 112 0.42 -6.99 -6.11
C THR A 112 1.67 -6.82 -7.01
N GLY A 113 1.49 -6.22 -8.18
CA GLY A 113 2.60 -5.60 -8.91
C GLY A 113 3.11 -4.35 -8.17
N ASN A 114 4.24 -3.77 -8.67
CA ASN A 114 4.85 -2.60 -8.05
C ASN A 114 4.22 -1.30 -8.55
N THR A 115 3.98 -0.37 -7.63
CA THR A 115 3.52 0.99 -7.92
C THR A 115 3.94 1.94 -6.79
N GLY A 116 3.73 3.24 -6.96
CA GLY A 116 3.89 4.24 -5.90
C GLY A 116 2.63 4.34 -5.06
N PHE A 117 2.75 4.30 -3.73
CA PHE A 117 1.63 4.48 -2.81
C PHE A 117 2.11 4.76 -1.38
N ARG A 118 1.26 5.40 -0.59
CA ARG A 118 1.34 5.52 0.86
C ARG A 118 0.19 4.83 1.55
N PHE A 119 -0.99 4.84 0.92
CA PHE A 119 -2.23 4.30 1.50
C PHE A 119 -2.71 3.09 0.71
N ALA A 120 -3.18 2.07 1.43
CA ALA A 120 -3.85 0.92 0.85
C ALA A 120 -5.25 0.75 1.47
N TYR A 121 -6.28 0.84 0.65
CA TYR A 121 -7.64 0.46 1.00
C TYR A 121 -7.88 -0.96 0.55
N ILE A 122 -8.30 -1.82 1.46
CA ILE A 122 -8.55 -3.24 1.22
C ILE A 122 -9.99 -3.55 1.66
N GLU A 123 -10.80 -4.01 0.74
CA GLU A 123 -12.21 -4.35 0.93
C GLU A 123 -12.46 -5.80 0.54
N VAL A 124 -13.27 -6.51 1.29
CA VAL A 124 -13.77 -7.84 0.90
C VAL A 124 -14.85 -7.64 -0.16
N GLU A 125 -14.53 -7.99 -1.41
CA GLU A 125 -15.42 -7.76 -2.56
C GLU A 125 -16.63 -8.71 -2.55
N ASP A 126 -16.42 -9.94 -2.10
CA ASP A 126 -17.48 -10.95 -2.05
C ASP A 126 -18.49 -10.65 -0.94
N THR A 127 -19.78 -10.80 -1.25
CA THR A 127 -20.86 -10.56 -0.29
C THR A 127 -21.07 -11.73 0.63
N ALA A 128 -21.42 -11.45 1.89
CA ALA A 128 -21.68 -12.45 2.94
C ALA A 128 -20.48 -13.39 3.23
N VAL A 129 -19.26 -12.91 2.98
CA VAL A 129 -18.02 -13.68 3.14
C VAL A 129 -17.20 -13.11 4.31
N GLY A 130 -16.66 -14.00 5.12
CA GLY A 130 -15.65 -13.70 6.13
C GLY A 130 -14.24 -13.85 5.55
N TYR A 131 -13.32 -12.99 5.99
CA TYR A 131 -11.91 -13.03 5.59
C TYR A 131 -11.02 -12.79 6.82
N ASN A 132 -10.02 -13.63 6.99
CA ASN A 132 -9.07 -13.56 8.08
C ASN A 132 -7.76 -12.93 7.56
N LEU A 133 -7.60 -11.63 7.78
CA LEU A 133 -6.44 -10.85 7.37
C LEU A 133 -5.35 -10.92 8.45
N ARG A 134 -4.26 -11.63 8.16
CA ARG A 134 -3.16 -11.83 9.11
C ARG A 134 -2.22 -10.64 9.17
N ALA A 135 -1.83 -10.14 8.02
CA ALA A 135 -0.95 -8.98 7.91
C ALA A 135 -1.10 -8.28 6.56
N VAL A 136 -0.71 -7.02 6.54
CA VAL A 136 -0.52 -6.23 5.33
C VAL A 136 0.86 -5.61 5.39
N ARG A 137 1.66 -5.78 4.34
CA ARG A 137 3.02 -5.26 4.26
C ARG A 137 3.23 -4.51 2.95
N ALA A 138 3.98 -3.42 2.99
CA ALA A 138 4.58 -2.84 1.82
C ALA A 138 5.95 -3.49 1.59
N VAL A 139 6.16 -4.04 0.40
CA VAL A 139 7.44 -4.60 -0.03
C VAL A 139 8.13 -3.54 -0.87
N ALA A 140 8.86 -2.63 -0.19
CA ALA A 140 9.49 -1.49 -0.82
C ALA A 140 10.63 -1.93 -1.75
N ARG A 141 10.76 -1.24 -2.89
CA ARG A 141 11.84 -1.39 -3.87
C ARG A 141 12.48 -0.05 -4.13
N TYR A 142 13.77 0.06 -3.82
CA TYR A 142 14.57 1.28 -4.03
C TYR A 142 16.05 0.89 -4.13
N GLN A 143 16.88 1.80 -4.62
CA GLN A 143 18.32 1.64 -4.58
C GLN A 143 18.81 1.84 -3.16
N ASP A 144 19.53 0.86 -2.63
CA ASP A 144 20.19 0.94 -1.33
C ASP A 144 21.51 1.70 -1.46
N ALA A 145 21.41 3.00 -1.75
CA ALA A 145 22.54 3.91 -1.86
C ALA A 145 22.67 4.74 -0.58
N PRO A 146 23.88 4.87 -0.02
CA PRO A 146 24.09 5.71 1.15
C PRO A 146 23.89 7.18 0.78
N TRP A 147 23.22 7.92 1.66
CA TRP A 147 23.14 9.37 1.54
C TRP A 147 24.48 9.99 1.98
N LEU A 148 25.17 10.64 1.05
CA LEU A 148 26.46 11.26 1.31
C LEU A 148 26.32 12.74 1.65
N GLY A 149 25.29 13.41 1.14
CA GLY A 149 24.99 14.80 1.41
C GLY A 149 24.24 14.99 2.72
N THR A 150 24.43 16.15 3.33
CA THR A 150 23.71 16.58 4.53
C THR A 150 23.27 18.03 4.40
N PHE A 151 22.12 18.36 4.99
CA PHE A 151 21.65 19.72 5.11
C PHE A 151 21.22 19.99 6.54
N VAL A 152 21.77 21.05 7.14
CA VAL A 152 21.46 21.46 8.51
C VAL A 152 21.21 22.96 8.54
N CYS A 153 20.12 23.38 9.17
CA CYS A 153 19.82 24.77 9.46
C CYS A 153 18.93 24.86 10.70
N ASP A 154 18.67 26.08 11.18
CA ASP A 154 17.83 26.36 12.32
C ASP A 154 16.32 26.28 12.04
N ASN A 155 15.93 26.16 10.78
CA ASN A 155 14.53 25.98 10.36
C ASN A 155 14.24 24.51 10.05
N PRO A 156 13.50 23.78 10.93
CA PRO A 156 13.22 22.36 10.73
C PRO A 156 12.43 22.09 9.46
N MET A 157 11.57 22.98 9.00
CA MET A 157 10.80 22.81 7.77
C MET A 157 11.73 22.72 6.56
N LEU A 158 12.82 23.49 6.50
CA LEU A 158 13.76 23.40 5.38
C LEU A 158 14.54 22.07 5.41
N VAL A 159 14.85 21.58 6.61
CA VAL A 159 15.47 20.26 6.79
C VAL A 159 14.51 19.16 6.30
N ASP A 160 13.22 19.25 6.62
CA ASP A 160 12.21 18.27 6.19
C ASP A 160 11.99 18.32 4.67
N ILE A 161 12.01 19.52 4.05
CA ILE A 161 11.94 19.67 2.59
C ILE A 161 13.13 18.99 1.93
N TRP A 162 14.35 19.21 2.43
CA TRP A 162 15.56 18.60 1.90
C TRP A 162 15.50 17.06 2.01
N ASN A 163 15.16 16.53 3.18
CA ASN A 163 15.01 15.10 3.42
C ASN A 163 13.94 14.47 2.50
N THR A 164 12.82 15.16 2.31
CA THR A 164 11.74 14.69 1.43
C THR A 164 12.20 14.66 -0.02
N GLY A 165 12.92 15.69 -0.50
CA GLY A 165 13.46 15.74 -1.84
C GLY A 165 14.46 14.60 -2.10
N ALA A 166 15.44 14.41 -1.22
CA ALA A 166 16.41 13.32 -1.32
C ALA A 166 15.73 11.94 -1.29
N TYR A 167 14.75 11.74 -0.41
CA TYR A 167 13.97 10.51 -0.36
C TYR A 167 13.17 10.28 -1.64
N THR A 168 12.56 11.31 -2.21
CA THR A 168 11.80 11.22 -3.47
C THR A 168 12.70 10.75 -4.60
N VAL A 169 13.87 11.36 -4.76
CA VAL A 169 14.85 10.95 -5.79
C VAL A 169 15.31 9.51 -5.56
N GLN A 170 15.60 9.11 -4.32
CA GLN A 170 15.96 7.72 -4.00
C GLN A 170 14.86 6.74 -4.44
N GLN A 171 13.59 7.08 -4.28
CA GLN A 171 12.49 6.22 -4.74
C GLN A 171 12.43 6.15 -6.28
N CYS A 172 12.78 7.22 -6.99
CA CYS A 172 12.83 7.28 -8.45
C CYS A 172 14.05 6.56 -9.03
N MET A 173 15.11 6.31 -8.23
CA MET A 173 16.29 5.54 -8.64
C MET A 173 15.96 4.06 -8.74
N GLN A 174 15.50 3.60 -9.90
CA GLN A 174 15.12 2.22 -10.18
C GLN A 174 16.07 1.59 -11.21
N GLN A 175 15.59 0.99 -12.27
CA GLN A 175 16.41 0.50 -13.39
C GLN A 175 17.13 1.64 -14.13
N TYR A 176 16.51 2.79 -14.15
CA TYR A 176 17.07 4.12 -14.51
C TYR A 176 16.33 5.14 -13.63
N ILE A 177 16.67 6.40 -13.74
CA ILE A 177 16.02 7.44 -12.93
C ILE A 177 14.68 7.77 -13.59
N TRP A 178 13.59 7.57 -12.85
CA TRP A 178 12.22 7.80 -13.29
C TRP A 178 11.74 9.20 -12.89
N ASP A 179 10.90 9.79 -13.70
CA ASP A 179 10.14 11.02 -13.41
C ASP A 179 9.19 10.89 -12.21
N GLY A 180 8.80 9.66 -11.87
CA GLY A 180 7.92 9.36 -10.75
C GLY A 180 7.71 7.87 -10.54
N ILE A 181 7.35 7.49 -9.33
CA ILE A 181 7.25 6.07 -8.91
C ILE A 181 5.89 5.43 -9.19
N LYS A 182 4.90 6.23 -9.57
CA LYS A 182 3.52 5.76 -9.77
C LYS A 182 3.11 5.77 -11.23
N ARG A 183 3.11 6.92 -11.89
CA ARG A 183 2.74 7.13 -13.29
C ARG A 183 3.97 7.26 -14.16
N ASP A 184 3.80 6.99 -15.43
CA ASP A 184 4.77 7.08 -16.53
C ASP A 184 6.04 6.25 -16.27
N ARG A 185 6.80 6.50 -15.22
CA ARG A 185 8.03 5.77 -14.85
C ARG A 185 9.05 5.75 -15.99
N LEU A 186 9.28 6.91 -16.55
CA LEU A 186 10.15 7.16 -17.71
C LEU A 186 11.29 8.11 -17.35
N ALA A 187 12.35 8.11 -18.11
CA ALA A 187 13.41 9.10 -17.98
C ALA A 187 13.03 10.35 -18.79
N TRP A 188 12.58 11.40 -18.13
CA TRP A 188 12.29 12.70 -18.72
C TRP A 188 13.46 13.66 -18.53
N MET A 189 13.92 14.33 -19.60
CA MET A 189 15.07 15.20 -19.52
C MET A 189 14.89 16.39 -18.58
N GLY A 190 13.68 16.91 -18.46
CA GLY A 190 13.36 18.02 -17.54
C GLY A 190 13.48 17.60 -16.07
N ASP A 191 12.97 16.44 -15.74
CA ASP A 191 12.98 15.86 -14.38
C ASP A 191 14.38 15.38 -14.01
N LEU A 192 15.12 14.80 -14.97
CA LEU A 192 16.45 14.26 -14.75
C LEU A 192 17.45 15.32 -14.24
N HIS A 193 17.30 16.60 -14.64
CA HIS A 193 18.22 17.66 -14.22
C HIS A 193 18.21 17.86 -12.69
N PRO A 194 17.10 18.15 -12.00
CA PRO A 194 17.08 18.27 -10.55
C PRO A 194 17.42 16.95 -9.85
N GLU A 195 17.09 15.82 -10.42
CA GLU A 195 17.41 14.51 -9.85
C GLU A 195 18.91 14.27 -9.81
N LEU A 196 19.63 14.48 -10.91
CA LEU A 196 21.08 14.35 -10.99
C LEU A 196 21.82 15.34 -10.07
N MET A 197 21.22 16.51 -9.80
CA MET A 197 21.78 17.47 -8.84
C MET A 197 21.58 17.04 -7.38
N THR A 198 20.70 16.08 -7.13
CA THR A 198 20.37 15.56 -5.80
C THR A 198 21.17 14.30 -5.48
N ILE A 199 21.51 13.49 -6.48
CA ILE A 199 22.33 12.27 -6.35
C ILE A 199 23.79 12.60 -6.07
#